data_d98e3d19cf9386f813987d653acb0244
#
_entry.id   d98e3d19cf9386f813987d653acb0244
#
_cell.length_a   1.000
_cell.length_b   1.000
_cell.length_c   1.000
_cell.angle_alpha   90.00
_cell.angle_beta   90.00
_cell.angle_gamma   90.00
#
_symmetry.space_group_name_H-M   'P 1'
#
loop_
_entity.id
_entity.type
_entity.pdbx_description
1 polymer ?
#
loop_
_entity_poly.entity_id
_entity_poly.type
_entity_poly.pdbx_seq_one_letter_code
_entity_poly.pdbx_strand_id
1 'polypeptide(L)'
;MFSANQKGPQLCKLSDEKLERIHAASLKILEGTGVRLFEPKALELLKSKGVRVEDGNRAYIPANLVEWALSTAPKSVTLYNRHGEAALALEGHNMFYGTGSDCPNVIDLHSGQRRPGTLHDVEEATIVCDALPNIDFLMSFCIANDLDQLTYDRHQMRAMLANSIKPILFVTLDFAGCMDAVAMAEAVAGSAEALRRKPICACYINVSAALRHNVEALQKLLFMAEKGLPTTYTPVVLRGATGPVTAAGAIALANAGELAGLVISQIKREGAPVILTGGVNDMLEMRTAIDCYSDPTNRVMLVEMAHRYGLPIFGLTGCSDSKLPDEQAAAEAALSIMLESLAGAQMAHDVGYLDSGMTNSLEQVVICDEIIAYTKHFMREVEVDDETLALDLIQQVGPDGDFIGSKHTRKHFKEDWYPQLFERRNYDGWKKAGGKTLRQRAQEKAIEILENHKPESLPPDVQARLDQILAEAQA
;
A
#
# COMPACT_ATOMS: atom_id res chain seq x y z
N MET A 1 3.14 13.49 -10.78
CA MET A 1 1.82 12.87 -11.02
C MET A 1 1.95 12.01 -12.27
N PHE A 2 1.83 10.70 -12.18
CA PHE A 2 1.81 9.83 -13.37
C PHE A 2 0.46 9.98 -14.06
N SER A 3 0.43 10.19 -15.38
CA SER A 3 -0.83 10.21 -16.11
C SER A 3 -1.33 8.78 -16.35
N ALA A 4 -2.64 8.55 -16.32
CA ALA A 4 -3.28 7.25 -16.58
C ALA A 4 -2.93 6.61 -17.94
N ASN A 5 -2.22 7.34 -18.81
CA ASN A 5 -1.80 6.91 -20.16
C ASN A 5 -0.29 6.63 -20.25
N GLN A 6 0.42 6.48 -19.15
CA GLN A 6 1.87 6.23 -19.20
C GLN A 6 2.16 4.86 -19.83
N LYS A 7 2.77 4.88 -21.01
CA LYS A 7 3.33 3.71 -21.71
C LYS A 7 4.76 3.42 -21.22
N GLY A 8 4.92 3.34 -19.90
CA GLY A 8 6.19 2.89 -19.30
C GLY A 8 6.42 1.39 -19.52
N PRO A 9 7.60 0.86 -19.16
CA PRO A 9 7.86 -0.56 -19.22
C PRO A 9 6.90 -1.31 -18.28
N GLN A 10 6.43 -2.50 -18.72
CA GLN A 10 5.50 -3.33 -17.94
C GLN A 10 6.03 -4.74 -17.81
N LEU A 11 5.80 -5.35 -16.64
CA LEU A 11 6.12 -6.74 -16.36
C LEU A 11 4.87 -7.59 -16.48
N CYS A 12 4.93 -8.61 -17.35
CA CYS A 12 3.89 -9.63 -17.50
C CYS A 12 4.50 -11.02 -17.28
N LYS A 13 4.10 -11.72 -16.21
CA LYS A 13 4.53 -13.09 -15.91
C LYS A 13 3.54 -14.14 -16.41
N LEU A 14 2.27 -13.78 -16.51
CA LEU A 14 1.18 -14.67 -16.90
C LEU A 14 0.64 -14.28 -18.27
N SER A 15 0.40 -15.26 -19.13
CA SER A 15 -0.38 -15.04 -20.35
C SER A 15 -1.87 -14.95 -20.04
N ASP A 16 -2.67 -14.39 -20.94
CA ASP A 16 -4.13 -14.32 -20.81
C ASP A 16 -4.76 -15.69 -20.55
N GLU A 17 -4.27 -16.75 -21.22
CA GLU A 17 -4.71 -18.12 -20.99
C GLU A 17 -4.48 -18.57 -19.54
N LYS A 18 -3.30 -18.25 -18.95
CA LYS A 18 -2.98 -18.60 -17.56
C LYS A 18 -3.84 -17.81 -16.58
N LEU A 19 -4.06 -16.53 -16.83
CA LEU A 19 -4.95 -15.68 -16.03
C LEU A 19 -6.38 -16.23 -16.04
N GLU A 20 -6.88 -16.64 -17.23
CA GLU A 20 -8.20 -17.26 -17.36
C GLU A 20 -8.30 -18.59 -16.59
N ARG A 21 -7.28 -19.43 -16.66
CA ARG A 21 -7.24 -20.70 -15.91
C ARG A 21 -7.23 -20.49 -14.40
N ILE A 22 -6.52 -19.47 -13.90
CA ILE A 22 -6.50 -19.13 -12.47
C ILE A 22 -7.88 -18.62 -12.06
N HIS A 23 -8.48 -17.72 -12.83
CA HIS A 23 -9.83 -17.23 -12.57
C HIS A 23 -10.85 -18.39 -12.53
N ALA A 24 -10.86 -19.25 -13.52
CA ALA A 24 -11.75 -20.42 -13.55
C ALA A 24 -11.53 -21.36 -12.35
N ALA A 25 -10.28 -21.49 -11.87
CA ALA A 25 -9.98 -22.24 -10.66
C ALA A 25 -10.56 -21.56 -9.40
N SER A 26 -10.45 -20.24 -9.29
CA SER A 26 -11.06 -19.45 -8.20
C SER A 26 -12.58 -19.60 -8.15
N LEU A 27 -13.25 -19.57 -9.31
CA LEU A 27 -14.69 -19.82 -9.40
C LEU A 27 -15.08 -21.23 -8.93
N LYS A 28 -14.32 -22.26 -9.36
CA LYS A 28 -14.51 -23.65 -8.90
C LYS A 28 -14.30 -23.81 -7.40
N ILE A 29 -13.35 -23.10 -6.81
CA ILE A 29 -13.13 -23.07 -5.35
C ILE A 29 -14.38 -22.49 -4.66
N LEU A 30 -14.91 -21.37 -5.14
CA LEU A 30 -16.08 -20.73 -4.56
C LEU A 30 -17.36 -21.58 -4.69
N GLU A 31 -17.57 -22.24 -5.82
CA GLU A 31 -18.73 -23.09 -6.07
C GLU A 31 -18.65 -24.46 -5.40
N GLY A 32 -17.47 -25.07 -5.37
CA GLY A 32 -17.29 -26.46 -4.93
C GLY A 32 -16.78 -26.59 -3.49
N THR A 33 -15.81 -25.75 -3.09
CA THR A 33 -15.28 -25.74 -1.72
C THR A 33 -16.07 -24.77 -0.85
N GLY A 34 -16.43 -23.60 -1.37
CA GLY A 34 -17.13 -22.52 -0.65
C GLY A 34 -16.27 -21.82 0.38
N VAL A 35 -16.85 -20.80 1.03
CA VAL A 35 -16.22 -19.98 2.07
C VAL A 35 -17.00 -20.08 3.38
N ARG A 36 -16.28 -20.06 4.51
CA ARG A 36 -16.92 -19.98 5.83
C ARG A 36 -17.00 -18.51 6.27
N LEU A 37 -18.20 -18.06 6.59
CA LEU A 37 -18.50 -16.70 7.03
C LEU A 37 -19.00 -16.75 8.46
N PHE A 38 -18.40 -15.93 9.33
CA PHE A 38 -18.71 -15.93 10.76
C PHE A 38 -19.62 -14.75 11.18
N GLU A 39 -20.00 -13.87 10.25
CA GLU A 39 -20.95 -12.78 10.48
C GLU A 39 -22.33 -13.16 9.90
N PRO A 40 -23.41 -13.27 10.74
CA PRO A 40 -24.72 -13.67 10.29
C PRO A 40 -25.33 -12.78 9.20
N LYS A 41 -25.11 -11.45 9.28
CA LYS A 41 -25.62 -10.50 8.28
C LYS A 41 -25.05 -10.76 6.88
N ALA A 42 -23.77 -11.15 6.80
CA ALA A 42 -23.16 -11.52 5.51
C ALA A 42 -23.79 -12.78 4.92
N LEU A 43 -24.09 -13.78 5.76
CA LEU A 43 -24.80 -15.00 5.35
C LEU A 43 -26.24 -14.71 4.87
N GLU A 44 -26.97 -13.84 5.57
CA GLU A 44 -28.31 -13.41 5.18
C GLU A 44 -28.31 -12.72 3.82
N LEU A 45 -27.34 -11.83 3.57
CA LEU A 45 -27.16 -11.17 2.28
C LEU A 45 -26.95 -12.18 1.15
N LEU A 46 -26.05 -13.15 1.33
CA LEU A 46 -25.82 -14.20 0.33
C LEU A 46 -27.05 -15.07 0.11
N LYS A 47 -27.73 -15.50 1.18
CA LYS A 47 -29.00 -16.26 1.09
C LYS A 47 -30.08 -15.49 0.33
N SER A 48 -30.17 -14.17 0.49
CA SER A 48 -31.12 -13.33 -0.23
C SER A 48 -30.91 -13.33 -1.76
N LYS A 49 -29.70 -13.69 -2.20
CA LYS A 49 -29.34 -13.88 -3.61
C LYS A 49 -29.36 -15.35 -4.06
N GLY A 50 -29.94 -16.25 -3.25
CA GLY A 50 -30.09 -17.65 -3.57
C GLY A 50 -28.79 -18.48 -3.40
N VAL A 51 -27.77 -17.96 -2.71
CA VAL A 51 -26.54 -18.69 -2.44
C VAL A 51 -26.82 -19.84 -1.49
N ARG A 52 -26.37 -21.04 -1.85
CA ARG A 52 -26.45 -22.24 -1.02
C ARG A 52 -25.54 -22.10 0.20
N VAL A 53 -26.07 -22.34 1.40
CA VAL A 53 -25.33 -22.34 2.66
C VAL A 53 -25.52 -23.67 3.36
N GLU A 54 -24.42 -24.32 3.73
CA GLU A 54 -24.38 -25.59 4.45
C GLU A 54 -23.57 -25.45 5.74
N ASP A 55 -23.59 -26.44 6.59
CA ASP A 55 -22.84 -26.49 7.87
C ASP A 55 -23.03 -25.24 8.73
N GLY A 56 -24.16 -24.55 8.59
CA GLY A 56 -24.50 -23.33 9.32
C GLY A 56 -23.87 -22.05 8.77
N ASN A 57 -22.66 -22.10 8.24
CA ASN A 57 -21.92 -20.90 7.81
C ASN A 57 -21.06 -21.06 6.55
N ARG A 58 -21.18 -22.16 5.84
CA ARG A 58 -20.40 -22.43 4.62
C ARG A 58 -21.23 -22.06 3.38
N ALA A 59 -20.85 -20.96 2.74
CA ALA A 59 -21.51 -20.43 1.56
C ALA A 59 -20.82 -20.87 0.27
N TYR A 60 -21.58 -21.30 -0.73
CA TYR A 60 -21.12 -21.72 -2.06
C TYR A 60 -21.51 -20.67 -3.08
N ILE A 61 -20.59 -19.78 -3.42
CA ILE A 61 -20.86 -18.62 -4.27
C ILE A 61 -20.80 -19.03 -5.74
N PRO A 62 -21.90 -18.88 -6.51
CA PRO A 62 -21.91 -19.28 -7.91
C PRO A 62 -21.17 -18.29 -8.80
N ALA A 63 -20.60 -18.78 -9.91
CA ALA A 63 -19.80 -17.98 -10.84
C ALA A 63 -20.53 -16.74 -11.37
N ASN A 64 -21.80 -16.87 -11.72
CA ASN A 64 -22.59 -15.75 -12.24
C ASN A 64 -22.71 -14.59 -11.24
N LEU A 65 -22.71 -14.86 -9.93
CA LEU A 65 -22.74 -13.83 -8.89
C LEU A 65 -21.38 -13.13 -8.75
N VAL A 66 -20.28 -13.88 -8.95
CA VAL A 66 -18.93 -13.30 -9.01
C VAL A 66 -18.79 -12.38 -10.22
N GLU A 67 -19.22 -12.83 -11.41
CA GLU A 67 -19.17 -12.03 -12.64
C GLU A 67 -20.03 -10.75 -12.52
N TRP A 68 -21.22 -10.86 -11.91
CA TRP A 68 -22.02 -9.69 -11.59
C TRP A 68 -21.26 -8.72 -10.68
N ALA A 69 -20.65 -9.19 -9.59
CA ALA A 69 -19.91 -8.33 -8.66
C ALA A 69 -18.70 -7.67 -9.35
N LEU A 70 -18.00 -8.40 -10.21
CA LEU A 70 -16.92 -7.85 -11.02
C LEU A 70 -17.42 -6.76 -11.98
N SER A 71 -18.61 -6.90 -12.55
CA SER A 71 -19.19 -5.92 -13.48
C SER A 71 -19.69 -4.65 -12.79
N THR A 72 -20.12 -4.73 -11.53
CA THR A 72 -20.70 -3.61 -10.77
C THR A 72 -19.67 -2.84 -9.94
N ALA A 73 -18.54 -3.45 -9.62
CA ALA A 73 -17.49 -2.80 -8.87
C ALA A 73 -16.85 -1.63 -9.66
N PRO A 74 -16.61 -0.47 -9.02
CA PRO A 74 -15.94 0.67 -9.65
C PRO A 74 -14.56 0.30 -10.19
N LYS A 75 -14.27 0.70 -11.42
CA LYS A 75 -13.00 0.41 -12.10
C LYS A 75 -11.86 1.34 -11.70
N SER A 76 -12.17 2.39 -10.96
CA SER A 76 -11.20 3.30 -10.36
C SER A 76 -11.68 3.75 -8.99
N VAL A 77 -10.72 4.05 -8.12
CA VAL A 77 -10.95 4.63 -6.80
C VAL A 77 -10.00 5.81 -6.65
N THR A 78 -10.53 6.96 -6.26
CA THR A 78 -9.70 8.14 -5.98
C THR A 78 -9.72 8.43 -4.48
N LEU A 79 -8.55 8.51 -3.86
CA LEU A 79 -8.38 9.06 -2.52
C LEU A 79 -7.90 10.51 -2.62
N TYR A 80 -8.36 11.33 -1.70
CA TYR A 80 -8.11 12.76 -1.67
C TYR A 80 -7.23 13.12 -0.46
N ASN A 81 -6.46 14.19 -0.60
CA ASN A 81 -5.78 14.77 0.55
C ASN A 81 -6.78 15.54 1.44
N ARG A 82 -6.33 16.01 2.58
CA ARG A 82 -7.14 16.75 3.57
C ARG A 82 -7.75 18.06 3.01
N HIS A 83 -7.19 18.61 1.92
CA HIS A 83 -7.73 19.78 1.21
C HIS A 83 -8.82 19.41 0.18
N GLY A 84 -9.10 18.12 -0.01
CA GLY A 84 -10.05 17.62 -1.01
C GLY A 84 -9.52 17.69 -2.45
N GLU A 85 -8.20 17.70 -2.62
CA GLU A 85 -7.53 17.54 -3.91
C GLU A 85 -7.28 16.06 -4.17
N ALA A 86 -7.44 15.62 -5.43
CA ALA A 86 -7.19 14.23 -5.80
C ALA A 86 -5.71 13.89 -5.60
N ALA A 87 -5.41 12.95 -4.71
CA ALA A 87 -4.07 12.53 -4.37
C ALA A 87 -3.70 11.16 -4.97
N LEU A 88 -4.56 10.15 -4.82
CA LEU A 88 -4.31 8.81 -5.34
C LEU A 88 -5.43 8.44 -6.32
N ALA A 89 -5.18 8.54 -7.62
CA ALA A 89 -6.08 8.02 -8.66
C ALA A 89 -5.72 6.56 -8.94
N LEU A 90 -6.38 5.63 -8.26
CA LEU A 90 -6.13 4.19 -8.36
C LEU A 90 -6.80 3.65 -9.63
N GLU A 91 -6.10 3.78 -10.75
CA GLU A 91 -6.53 3.33 -12.08
C GLU A 91 -5.33 3.10 -12.99
N GLY A 92 -5.49 2.28 -14.01
CA GLY A 92 -4.45 1.97 -14.99
C GLY A 92 -3.18 1.42 -14.32
N HIS A 93 -2.05 2.02 -14.65
CA HIS A 93 -0.73 1.70 -14.06
C HIS A 93 -0.19 2.84 -13.18
N ASN A 94 -1.05 3.67 -12.61
CA ASN A 94 -0.63 4.66 -11.62
C ASN A 94 -0.06 3.94 -10.39
N MET A 95 1.04 4.48 -9.82
CA MET A 95 1.69 3.91 -8.66
C MET A 95 1.79 4.94 -7.55
N PHE A 96 1.38 4.54 -6.34
CA PHE A 96 1.46 5.32 -5.12
C PHE A 96 2.03 4.46 -4.00
N TYR A 97 2.88 5.05 -3.17
CA TYR A 97 3.66 4.34 -2.15
C TYR A 97 3.32 4.84 -0.76
N GLY A 98 3.26 3.94 0.19
CA GLY A 98 2.99 4.28 1.58
C GLY A 98 3.68 3.36 2.57
N THR A 99 3.67 3.79 3.82
CA THR A 99 4.15 2.96 4.94
C THR A 99 3.23 1.79 5.18
N GLY A 100 3.68 0.84 6.01
CA GLY A 100 2.83 -0.21 6.56
C GLY A 100 2.26 0.14 7.93
N SER A 101 1.55 -0.82 8.54
CA SER A 101 0.93 -0.68 9.86
C SER A 101 1.37 -1.79 10.80
N ASP A 102 1.17 -1.55 12.10
CA ASP A 102 1.14 -2.61 13.12
C ASP A 102 2.44 -3.40 13.32
N CYS A 103 3.62 -2.87 12.91
CA CYS A 103 4.88 -3.45 13.36
C CYS A 103 4.96 -3.38 14.88
N PRO A 104 5.19 -4.50 15.59
CA PRO A 104 5.30 -4.48 17.04
C PRO A 104 6.52 -3.71 17.54
N ASN A 105 7.53 -3.53 16.71
CA ASN A 105 8.79 -2.89 17.06
C ASN A 105 9.22 -1.85 16.04
N VAL A 106 10.13 -0.98 16.48
CA VAL A 106 10.83 0.00 15.64
C VAL A 106 12.35 -0.09 15.89
N ILE A 107 13.13 0.34 14.89
CA ILE A 107 14.53 0.72 15.13
C ILE A 107 14.51 2.17 15.58
N ASP A 108 14.89 2.40 16.82
CA ASP A 108 14.97 3.74 17.38
C ASP A 108 15.96 4.62 16.62
N LEU A 109 15.48 5.76 16.13
CA LEU A 109 16.22 6.63 15.22
C LEU A 109 17.52 7.16 15.83
N HIS A 110 17.59 7.34 17.15
CA HIS A 110 18.74 7.93 17.84
C HIS A 110 19.76 6.88 18.31
N SER A 111 19.26 5.81 18.93
CA SER A 111 20.12 4.76 19.49
C SER A 111 20.46 3.64 18.50
N GLY A 112 19.64 3.47 17.42
CA GLY A 112 19.75 2.36 16.48
C GLY A 112 19.34 1.01 17.06
N GLN A 113 18.75 0.98 18.27
CA GLN A 113 18.30 -0.25 18.94
C GLN A 113 16.87 -0.60 18.58
N ARG A 114 16.57 -1.89 18.46
CA ARG A 114 15.20 -2.39 18.32
C ARG A 114 14.48 -2.30 19.65
N ARG A 115 13.29 -1.71 19.66
CA ARG A 115 12.40 -1.62 20.84
C ARG A 115 10.92 -1.69 20.42
N PRO A 116 10.00 -1.95 21.36
CA PRO A 116 8.58 -1.79 21.11
C PRO A 116 8.24 -0.39 20.57
N GLY A 117 7.31 -0.33 19.62
CA GLY A 117 6.79 0.94 19.11
C GLY A 117 5.91 1.67 20.13
N THR A 118 5.80 2.97 19.99
CA THR A 118 5.00 3.86 20.85
C THR A 118 4.14 4.79 20.00
N LEU A 119 3.18 5.50 20.61
CA LEU A 119 2.41 6.52 19.92
C LEU A 119 3.31 7.64 19.36
N HIS A 120 4.37 7.98 20.09
CA HIS A 120 5.33 8.97 19.63
C HIS A 120 6.02 8.54 18.32
N ASP A 121 6.34 7.26 18.15
CA ASP A 121 6.89 6.74 16.88
C ASP A 121 5.90 6.86 15.72
N VAL A 122 4.60 6.68 15.98
CA VAL A 122 3.55 6.90 14.98
C VAL A 122 3.49 8.38 14.56
N GLU A 123 3.58 9.31 15.53
CA GLU A 123 3.61 10.75 15.27
C GLU A 123 4.85 11.14 14.45
N GLU A 124 6.05 10.73 14.87
CA GLU A 124 7.29 11.00 14.14
C GLU A 124 7.27 10.42 12.73
N ALA A 125 6.81 9.18 12.57
CA ALA A 125 6.70 8.55 11.26
C ALA A 125 5.71 9.30 10.36
N THR A 126 4.60 9.76 10.91
CA THR A 126 3.62 10.57 10.17
C THR A 126 4.24 11.88 9.69
N ILE A 127 4.99 12.59 10.56
CA ILE A 127 5.67 13.86 10.23
C ILE A 127 6.75 13.63 9.14
N VAL A 128 7.57 12.60 9.30
CA VAL A 128 8.60 12.28 8.30
C VAL A 128 7.97 11.93 6.95
N CYS A 129 6.95 11.10 6.94
CA CYS A 129 6.26 10.70 5.73
C CYS A 129 5.45 11.84 5.08
N ASP A 130 4.93 12.79 5.86
CA ASP A 130 4.29 13.99 5.33
C ASP A 130 5.28 14.84 4.52
N ALA A 131 6.53 14.96 4.98
CA ALA A 131 7.60 15.71 4.32
C ALA A 131 8.21 14.99 3.10
N LEU A 132 8.20 13.66 3.07
CA LEU A 132 8.84 12.88 1.99
C LEU A 132 8.00 12.92 0.71
N PRO A 133 8.58 13.33 -0.43
CA PRO A 133 7.80 13.60 -1.66
C PRO A 133 7.32 12.33 -2.38
N ASN A 134 7.89 11.17 -2.09
CA ASN A 134 7.53 9.92 -2.76
C ASN A 134 6.74 8.95 -1.88
N ILE A 135 6.44 9.33 -0.65
CA ILE A 135 5.47 8.64 0.21
C ILE A 135 4.12 9.32 -0.02
N ASP A 136 3.19 8.63 -0.68
CA ASP A 136 1.96 9.22 -1.19
C ASP A 136 0.77 9.04 -0.22
N PHE A 137 0.80 8.03 0.64
CA PHE A 137 -0.22 7.75 1.67
C PHE A 137 0.40 7.19 2.94
N LEU A 138 -0.37 7.15 4.02
CA LEU A 138 0.08 6.76 5.35
C LEU A 138 -0.66 5.54 5.87
N MET A 139 0.07 4.71 6.62
CA MET A 139 -0.45 3.74 7.58
C MET A 139 0.23 3.96 8.93
N SER A 140 -0.23 3.28 9.98
CA SER A 140 0.13 3.59 11.38
C SER A 140 1.58 3.29 11.78
N PHE A 141 2.41 2.75 10.89
CA PHE A 141 3.84 2.47 11.09
C PHE A 141 4.12 1.37 12.13
N CYS A 142 3.66 1.53 13.37
CA CYS A 142 3.89 0.55 14.44
C CYS A 142 2.71 0.50 15.42
N ILE A 143 2.66 -0.56 16.25
CA ILE A 143 1.76 -0.67 17.38
C ILE A 143 2.20 0.31 18.48
N ALA A 144 1.27 1.10 19.01
CA ALA A 144 1.52 1.96 20.16
C ALA A 144 1.43 1.13 21.46
N ASN A 145 2.54 0.46 21.83
CA ASN A 145 2.58 -0.44 22.98
C ASN A 145 2.52 0.27 24.34
N ASP A 146 2.66 1.58 24.36
CA ASP A 146 2.53 2.46 25.53
C ASP A 146 1.09 2.83 25.87
N LEU A 147 0.12 2.41 25.04
CA LEU A 147 -1.30 2.68 25.20
C LEU A 147 -2.09 1.40 25.53
N ASP A 148 -3.37 1.58 25.92
CA ASP A 148 -4.31 0.47 26.07
C ASP A 148 -4.45 -0.28 24.75
N GLN A 149 -4.19 -1.58 24.81
CA GLN A 149 -4.19 -2.47 23.64
C GLN A 149 -5.59 -2.72 23.05
N LEU A 150 -6.64 -2.22 23.66
CA LEU A 150 -8.00 -2.29 23.12
C LEU A 150 -8.40 -1.03 22.32
N THR A 151 -7.63 0.07 22.44
CA THR A 151 -8.00 1.37 21.86
C THR A 151 -6.86 2.10 21.16
N TYR A 152 -5.64 1.54 21.12
CA TYR A 152 -4.48 2.23 20.52
C TYR A 152 -4.68 2.63 19.05
N ASP A 153 -5.46 1.87 18.28
CA ASP A 153 -5.76 2.12 16.88
C ASP A 153 -6.49 3.47 16.64
N ARG A 154 -7.33 3.90 17.60
CA ARG A 154 -8.00 5.20 17.56
C ARG A 154 -6.98 6.34 17.73
N HIS A 155 -6.02 6.16 18.63
CA HIS A 155 -4.92 7.13 18.83
C HIS A 155 -4.02 7.23 17.60
N GLN A 156 -3.72 6.09 16.94
CA GLN A 156 -3.00 6.08 15.68
C GLN A 156 -3.74 6.87 14.59
N MET A 157 -5.05 6.64 14.43
CA MET A 157 -5.85 7.38 13.44
C MET A 157 -5.83 8.89 13.73
N ARG A 158 -5.99 9.29 14.99
CA ARG A 158 -5.90 10.69 15.41
C ARG A 158 -4.53 11.29 15.09
N ALA A 159 -3.45 10.57 15.41
CA ALA A 159 -2.08 11.02 15.17
C ALA A 159 -1.81 11.27 13.67
N MET A 160 -2.23 10.34 12.81
CA MET A 160 -2.10 10.47 11.36
C MET A 160 -2.92 11.66 10.80
N LEU A 161 -4.18 11.81 11.23
CA LEU A 161 -5.03 12.93 10.81
C LEU A 161 -4.49 14.29 11.27
N ALA A 162 -3.87 14.35 12.45
CA ALA A 162 -3.34 15.59 13.01
C ALA A 162 -2.02 16.04 12.36
N ASN A 163 -1.18 15.09 11.94
CA ASN A 163 0.21 15.34 11.54
C ASN A 163 0.47 15.19 10.03
N SER A 164 -0.57 15.01 9.20
CA SER A 164 -0.41 14.95 7.75
C SER A 164 -1.66 15.41 6.99
N ILE A 165 -1.45 15.85 5.76
CA ILE A 165 -2.54 16.12 4.80
C ILE A 165 -2.78 14.93 3.85
N LYS A 166 -1.89 13.93 3.84
CA LYS A 166 -1.92 12.80 2.91
C LYS A 166 -3.07 11.83 3.21
N PRO A 167 -3.57 11.09 2.21
CA PRO A 167 -4.56 10.04 2.43
C PRO A 167 -4.07 8.97 3.41
N ILE A 168 -5.02 8.40 4.17
CA ILE A 168 -4.73 7.41 5.20
C ILE A 168 -5.36 6.08 4.83
N LEU A 169 -4.58 5.01 4.86
CA LEU A 169 -5.09 3.64 4.89
C LEU A 169 -5.04 3.15 6.34
N PHE A 170 -6.18 3.20 7.02
CA PHE A 170 -6.23 2.87 8.44
C PHE A 170 -6.52 1.39 8.69
N VAL A 171 -5.94 0.87 9.76
CA VAL A 171 -6.19 -0.45 10.32
C VAL A 171 -6.87 -0.30 11.66
N THR A 172 -7.76 -1.22 12.03
CA THR A 172 -8.39 -1.22 13.35
C THR A 172 -8.50 -2.63 13.90
N LEU A 173 -8.43 -2.73 15.22
CA LEU A 173 -8.51 -4.00 15.94
C LEU A 173 -9.87 -4.66 15.71
N ASP A 174 -10.93 -3.90 15.90
CA ASP A 174 -12.29 -4.38 15.90
C ASP A 174 -13.24 -3.50 15.03
N PHE A 175 -14.49 -3.82 15.05
CA PHE A 175 -15.52 -3.08 14.35
C PHE A 175 -15.80 -1.70 14.98
N ALA A 176 -15.74 -1.58 16.32
CA ALA A 176 -15.92 -0.29 17.01
C ALA A 176 -14.83 0.70 16.60
N GLY A 177 -13.56 0.27 16.56
CA GLY A 177 -12.47 1.11 16.06
C GLY A 177 -12.63 1.56 14.63
N CYS A 178 -13.21 0.71 13.77
CA CYS A 178 -13.52 1.12 12.39
C CYS A 178 -14.59 2.23 12.36
N MET A 179 -15.61 2.15 13.19
CA MET A 179 -16.64 3.20 13.30
C MET A 179 -16.03 4.51 13.81
N ASP A 180 -15.19 4.44 14.85
CA ASP A 180 -14.51 5.59 15.42
C ASP A 180 -13.54 6.26 14.43
N ALA A 181 -12.74 5.47 13.72
CA ALA A 181 -11.84 5.97 12.68
C ALA A 181 -12.59 6.69 11.56
N VAL A 182 -13.73 6.13 11.11
CA VAL A 182 -14.59 6.77 10.11
C VAL A 182 -15.23 8.06 10.68
N ALA A 183 -15.68 8.05 11.95
CA ALA A 183 -16.22 9.25 12.59
C ALA A 183 -15.17 10.39 12.70
N MET A 184 -13.90 10.04 12.98
CA MET A 184 -12.79 11.00 12.96
C MET A 184 -12.56 11.56 11.55
N ALA A 185 -12.57 10.70 10.53
CA ALA A 185 -12.43 11.13 9.13
C ALA A 185 -13.61 11.99 8.67
N GLU A 186 -14.84 11.69 9.10
CA GLU A 186 -16.05 12.50 8.84
C GLU A 186 -15.92 13.90 9.49
N ALA A 187 -15.36 13.99 10.71
CA ALA A 187 -15.11 15.26 11.37
C ALA A 187 -14.09 16.11 10.60
N VAL A 188 -13.01 15.50 10.10
CA VAL A 188 -11.99 16.20 9.30
C VAL A 188 -12.54 16.62 7.93
N ALA A 189 -13.33 15.77 7.28
CA ALA A 189 -13.95 16.07 5.99
C ALA A 189 -15.14 17.04 6.10
N GLY A 190 -15.62 17.32 7.31
CA GLY A 190 -16.75 18.21 7.61
C GLY A 190 -18.11 17.53 7.61
N SER A 191 -18.27 16.37 7.01
CA SER A 191 -19.51 15.53 7.07
C SER A 191 -19.30 14.14 6.45
N ALA A 192 -20.21 13.21 6.76
CA ALA A 192 -20.27 11.89 6.14
C ALA A 192 -20.42 11.94 4.60
N GLU A 193 -21.23 12.89 4.11
CA GLU A 193 -21.44 13.07 2.67
C GLU A 193 -20.18 13.65 1.97
N ALA A 194 -19.46 14.57 2.62
CA ALA A 194 -18.21 15.10 2.10
C ALA A 194 -17.14 14.03 2.04
N LEU A 195 -16.99 13.23 3.10
CA LEU A 195 -16.07 12.09 3.13
C LEU A 195 -16.41 11.05 2.04
N ARG A 196 -17.68 10.72 1.84
CA ARG A 196 -18.10 9.79 0.79
C ARG A 196 -17.75 10.28 -0.61
N ARG A 197 -17.91 11.58 -0.89
CA ARG A 197 -17.60 12.16 -2.20
C ARG A 197 -16.11 12.34 -2.46
N LYS A 198 -15.36 12.64 -1.41
CA LYS A 198 -13.92 12.85 -1.44
C LYS A 198 -13.26 12.11 -0.28
N PRO A 199 -13.15 10.76 -0.38
CA PRO A 199 -12.58 9.97 0.70
C PRO A 199 -11.11 10.33 0.93
N ILE A 200 -10.80 10.78 2.16
CA ILE A 200 -9.43 11.05 2.62
C ILE A 200 -8.79 9.81 3.26
N CYS A 201 -9.54 8.72 3.36
CA CYS A 201 -9.05 7.46 3.92
C CYS A 201 -9.71 6.26 3.26
N ALA A 202 -9.07 5.09 3.43
CA ALA A 202 -9.61 3.78 3.14
C ALA A 202 -9.38 2.86 4.34
N CYS A 203 -10.21 1.82 4.49
CA CYS A 203 -10.03 0.82 5.55
C CYS A 203 -9.26 -0.39 5.03
N TYR A 204 -8.15 -0.76 5.69
CA TYR A 204 -7.49 -2.04 5.48
C TYR A 204 -8.16 -3.11 6.34
N ILE A 205 -8.68 -4.14 5.69
CA ILE A 205 -9.38 -5.24 6.37
C ILE A 205 -8.57 -6.53 6.22
N ASN A 206 -7.96 -6.98 7.31
CA ASN A 206 -7.27 -8.25 7.37
C ASN A 206 -8.28 -9.39 7.58
N VAL A 207 -8.17 -10.45 6.79
CA VAL A 207 -9.04 -11.63 6.84
C VAL A 207 -8.24 -12.83 7.32
N SER A 208 -8.78 -13.60 8.25
CA SER A 208 -8.04 -14.67 8.94
C SER A 208 -7.48 -15.75 8.01
N ALA A 209 -8.14 -16.05 6.87
CA ALA A 209 -7.60 -16.91 5.82
C ALA A 209 -8.46 -16.78 4.55
N ALA A 210 -7.95 -17.23 3.41
CA ALA A 210 -8.62 -17.11 2.11
C ALA A 210 -10.08 -17.57 2.08
N LEU A 211 -10.39 -18.70 2.70
CA LEU A 211 -11.77 -19.26 2.71
C LEU A 211 -12.42 -19.20 4.10
N ARG A 212 -11.86 -18.45 5.04
CA ARG A 212 -12.38 -18.28 6.41
C ARG A 212 -12.42 -16.80 6.78
N HIS A 213 -13.61 -16.22 6.73
CA HIS A 213 -13.83 -14.80 6.96
C HIS A 213 -14.40 -14.57 8.36
N ASN A 214 -13.60 -13.93 9.22
CA ASN A 214 -13.94 -13.65 10.62
C ASN A 214 -15.00 -12.56 10.78
N VAL A 215 -15.56 -12.47 11.97
CA VAL A 215 -16.67 -11.56 12.30
C VAL A 215 -16.27 -10.11 12.02
N GLU A 216 -15.15 -9.67 12.58
CA GLU A 216 -14.66 -8.29 12.51
C GLU A 216 -14.40 -7.85 11.06
N ALA A 217 -13.77 -8.72 10.27
CA ALA A 217 -13.52 -8.42 8.85
C ALA A 217 -14.81 -8.21 8.06
N LEU A 218 -15.80 -9.08 8.29
CA LEU A 218 -17.10 -8.97 7.61
C LEU A 218 -17.93 -7.78 8.10
N GLN A 219 -17.90 -7.46 9.39
CA GLN A 219 -18.58 -6.29 9.94
C GLN A 219 -18.01 -4.99 9.37
N LYS A 220 -16.69 -4.86 9.32
CA LYS A 220 -15.99 -3.73 8.69
C LYS A 220 -16.33 -3.62 7.20
N LEU A 221 -16.26 -4.73 6.45
CA LEU A 221 -16.61 -4.76 5.02
C LEU A 221 -18.03 -4.27 4.76
N LEU A 222 -19.01 -4.78 5.52
CA LEU A 222 -20.41 -4.39 5.39
C LEU A 222 -20.64 -2.92 5.73
N PHE A 223 -19.98 -2.41 6.76
CA PHE A 223 -20.07 -1.01 7.18
C PHE A 223 -19.44 -0.07 6.15
N MET A 224 -18.24 -0.36 5.67
CA MET A 224 -17.57 0.45 4.66
C MET A 224 -18.37 0.47 3.34
N ALA A 225 -18.89 -0.68 2.93
CA ALA A 225 -19.78 -0.76 1.76
C ALA A 225 -21.05 0.10 1.96
N GLU A 226 -21.71 0.02 3.13
CA GLU A 226 -22.89 0.83 3.45
C GLU A 226 -22.59 2.33 3.39
N LYS A 227 -21.47 2.77 3.96
CA LYS A 227 -20.98 4.15 3.90
C LYS A 227 -20.59 4.57 2.48
N GLY A 228 -20.25 3.63 1.59
CA GLY A 228 -19.70 3.89 0.25
C GLY A 228 -18.29 4.41 0.30
N LEU A 229 -17.51 3.95 1.29
CA LEU A 229 -16.11 4.32 1.50
C LEU A 229 -15.17 3.22 0.97
N PRO A 230 -13.99 3.58 0.47
CA PRO A 230 -13.03 2.63 -0.06
C PRO A 230 -12.49 1.68 1.01
N THR A 231 -12.29 0.42 0.61
CA THR A 231 -11.68 -0.59 1.49
C THR A 231 -10.81 -1.55 0.70
N THR A 232 -9.75 -2.04 1.33
CA THR A 232 -9.03 -3.24 0.92
C THR A 232 -9.59 -4.42 1.71
N TYR A 233 -9.67 -5.59 1.08
CA TYR A 233 -10.13 -6.81 1.76
C TYR A 233 -9.12 -7.91 1.51
N THR A 234 -8.32 -8.24 2.53
CA THR A 234 -7.04 -8.96 2.39
C THR A 234 -7.08 -10.37 2.98
N PRO A 235 -7.52 -11.39 2.22
CA PRO A 235 -7.42 -12.78 2.62
C PRO A 235 -6.01 -13.31 2.37
N VAL A 236 -5.12 -13.18 3.35
CA VAL A 236 -3.70 -13.56 3.23
C VAL A 236 -3.52 -15.08 3.08
N VAL A 237 -2.68 -15.46 2.13
CA VAL A 237 -2.27 -16.85 1.88
C VAL A 237 -0.75 -16.97 1.96
N LEU A 238 -0.25 -17.75 2.90
CA LEU A 238 1.15 -18.12 3.02
C LEU A 238 1.36 -19.48 2.36
N ARG A 239 2.17 -19.52 1.31
CA ARG A 239 2.43 -20.74 0.52
C ARG A 239 3.07 -21.82 1.38
N GLY A 240 2.50 -23.02 1.29
CA GLY A 240 2.97 -24.18 2.06
C GLY A 240 2.47 -24.25 3.52
N ALA A 241 1.81 -23.18 4.00
CA ALA A 241 1.20 -23.16 5.33
C ALA A 241 -0.33 -22.99 5.26
N THR A 242 -0.83 -21.81 4.85
CA THR A 242 -2.27 -21.56 4.77
C THR A 242 -2.86 -21.73 3.37
N GLY A 243 -2.02 -22.07 2.40
CA GLY A 243 -2.41 -22.39 1.04
C GLY A 243 -1.45 -23.37 0.35
N PRO A 244 -1.76 -23.78 -0.90
CA PRO A 244 -0.89 -24.64 -1.68
C PRO A 244 0.52 -24.06 -1.81
N VAL A 245 1.54 -24.92 -1.80
CA VAL A 245 2.93 -24.51 -2.00
C VAL A 245 3.21 -23.96 -3.40
N THR A 246 2.40 -24.38 -4.39
CA THR A 246 2.53 -23.91 -5.77
C THR A 246 1.94 -22.51 -5.94
N ALA A 247 2.64 -21.61 -6.64
CA ALA A 247 2.21 -20.25 -6.87
C ALA A 247 0.79 -20.15 -7.48
N ALA A 248 0.53 -20.91 -8.56
CA ALA A 248 -0.78 -20.89 -9.21
C ALA A 248 -1.94 -21.30 -8.28
N GLY A 249 -1.71 -22.31 -7.43
CA GLY A 249 -2.71 -22.75 -6.45
C GLY A 249 -2.94 -21.74 -5.35
N ALA A 250 -1.87 -21.10 -4.85
CA ALA A 250 -1.97 -20.05 -3.83
C ALA A 250 -2.70 -18.81 -4.38
N ILE A 251 -2.36 -18.39 -5.59
CA ILE A 251 -3.04 -17.25 -6.25
C ILE A 251 -4.52 -17.55 -6.48
N ALA A 252 -4.86 -18.75 -6.99
CA ALA A 252 -6.27 -19.13 -7.20
C ALA A 252 -7.06 -19.12 -5.87
N LEU A 253 -6.43 -19.55 -4.78
CA LEU A 253 -7.03 -19.56 -3.44
C LEU A 253 -7.23 -18.15 -2.88
N ALA A 254 -6.21 -17.29 -2.94
CA ALA A 254 -6.29 -15.90 -2.48
C ALA A 254 -7.33 -15.12 -3.28
N ASN A 255 -7.28 -15.21 -4.60
CA ASN A 255 -8.23 -14.58 -5.50
C ASN A 255 -9.68 -15.05 -5.23
N ALA A 256 -9.90 -16.32 -4.89
CA ALA A 256 -11.22 -16.80 -4.48
C ALA A 256 -11.71 -16.09 -3.20
N GLY A 257 -10.84 -15.90 -2.21
CA GLY A 257 -11.19 -15.17 -0.99
C GLY A 257 -11.50 -13.69 -1.24
N GLU A 258 -10.73 -13.05 -2.09
CA GLU A 258 -10.96 -11.64 -2.51
C GLU A 258 -12.29 -11.48 -3.25
N LEU A 259 -12.56 -12.38 -4.20
CA LEU A 259 -13.83 -12.39 -4.94
C LEU A 259 -15.04 -12.62 -4.03
N ALA A 260 -14.91 -13.44 -2.98
CA ALA A 260 -15.96 -13.61 -1.98
C ALA A 260 -16.25 -12.30 -1.24
N GLY A 261 -15.21 -11.58 -0.80
CA GLY A 261 -15.33 -10.26 -0.20
C GLY A 261 -15.97 -9.24 -1.14
N LEU A 262 -15.55 -9.22 -2.40
CA LEU A 262 -16.12 -8.38 -3.44
C LEU A 262 -17.62 -8.63 -3.62
N VAL A 263 -18.05 -9.89 -3.75
CA VAL A 263 -19.45 -10.28 -3.87
C VAL A 263 -20.26 -9.77 -2.68
N ILE A 264 -19.79 -9.98 -1.45
CA ILE A 264 -20.50 -9.55 -0.24
C ILE A 264 -20.63 -8.02 -0.22
N SER A 265 -19.55 -7.30 -0.55
CA SER A 265 -19.55 -5.84 -0.63
C SER A 265 -20.55 -5.33 -1.67
N GLN A 266 -20.56 -5.89 -2.89
CA GLN A 266 -21.46 -5.46 -3.96
C GLN A 266 -22.94 -5.81 -3.66
N ILE A 267 -23.24 -6.93 -2.99
CA ILE A 267 -24.61 -7.25 -2.53
C ILE A 267 -25.07 -6.26 -1.47
N LYS A 268 -24.18 -5.88 -0.54
CA LYS A 268 -24.51 -4.88 0.50
C LYS A 268 -24.82 -3.53 -0.12
N ARG A 269 -24.01 -3.12 -1.09
CA ARG A 269 -24.17 -1.88 -1.86
C ARG A 269 -23.51 -2.02 -3.22
N GLU A 270 -24.32 -2.04 -4.27
CA GLU A 270 -23.82 -2.01 -5.64
C GLU A 270 -23.01 -0.73 -5.89
N GLY A 271 -21.84 -0.87 -6.50
CA GLY A 271 -20.90 0.23 -6.71
C GLY A 271 -20.06 0.62 -5.48
N ALA A 272 -20.08 -0.16 -4.38
CA ALA A 272 -19.18 0.06 -3.26
C ALA A 272 -17.71 -0.08 -3.71
N PRO A 273 -16.84 0.89 -3.39
CA PRO A 273 -15.45 0.87 -3.84
C PRO A 273 -14.63 -0.17 -3.06
N VAL A 274 -14.13 -1.18 -3.77
CA VAL A 274 -13.23 -2.22 -3.23
C VAL A 274 -11.92 -2.18 -4.02
N ILE A 275 -10.81 -2.12 -3.29
CA ILE A 275 -9.47 -2.23 -3.82
C ILE A 275 -9.04 -3.68 -3.58
N LEU A 276 -8.75 -4.44 -4.63
CA LEU A 276 -8.24 -5.80 -4.52
C LEU A 276 -6.87 -5.80 -3.83
N THR A 277 -6.41 -6.94 -3.38
CA THR A 277 -5.18 -7.01 -2.59
C THR A 277 -4.21 -8.06 -3.10
N GLY A 278 -2.93 -7.81 -2.93
CA GLY A 278 -1.86 -8.75 -3.23
C GLY A 278 -1.59 -9.73 -2.07
N GLY A 279 -2.64 -10.36 -1.52
CA GLY A 279 -2.58 -11.15 -0.29
C GLY A 279 -1.89 -12.52 -0.38
N VAL A 280 -0.97 -12.75 -1.32
CA VAL A 280 -0.17 -14.00 -1.36
C VAL A 280 1.26 -13.69 -0.97
N ASN A 281 1.64 -14.15 0.20
CA ASN A 281 3.03 -14.14 0.64
C ASN A 281 3.81 -15.28 -0.01
N ASP A 282 5.13 -15.18 0.01
CA ASP A 282 5.99 -16.21 -0.54
C ASP A 282 5.95 -17.49 0.30
N MET A 283 6.76 -18.47 -0.06
CA MET A 283 6.78 -19.74 0.65
C MET A 283 7.35 -19.55 2.06
N LEU A 284 6.65 -20.13 3.05
CA LEU A 284 7.19 -20.25 4.40
C LEU A 284 8.58 -20.89 4.36
N GLU A 285 9.60 -20.25 4.92
CA GLU A 285 10.91 -20.85 5.10
C GLU A 285 10.81 -22.03 6.08
N MET A 286 10.82 -23.25 5.55
CA MET A 286 10.49 -24.46 6.32
C MET A 286 11.50 -24.82 7.42
N ARG A 287 12.73 -24.24 7.36
CA ARG A 287 13.76 -24.47 8.38
C ARG A 287 13.59 -23.57 9.60
N THR A 288 13.09 -22.37 9.41
CA THR A 288 12.98 -21.34 10.45
C THR A 288 11.54 -21.03 10.84
N ALA A 289 10.56 -21.49 10.03
CA ALA A 289 9.14 -21.13 10.12
C ALA A 289 8.88 -19.62 10.04
N ILE A 290 9.74 -18.89 9.31
CA ILE A 290 9.60 -17.45 9.07
C ILE A 290 8.96 -17.23 7.70
N ASP A 291 8.09 -16.24 7.61
CA ASP A 291 7.52 -15.76 6.36
C ASP A 291 8.60 -14.99 5.56
N CYS A 292 8.88 -15.41 4.32
CA CYS A 292 9.77 -14.70 3.41
C CYS A 292 9.01 -13.49 2.84
N TYR A 293 8.95 -12.43 3.61
CA TYR A 293 8.06 -11.30 3.37
C TYR A 293 8.53 -10.35 2.25
N SER A 294 9.83 -10.34 1.96
CA SER A 294 10.43 -9.42 0.97
C SER A 294 10.27 -9.85 -0.49
N ASP A 295 9.92 -11.13 -0.78
CA ASP A 295 9.85 -11.62 -2.16
C ASP A 295 8.57 -11.17 -2.88
N PRO A 296 8.67 -10.36 -3.96
CA PRO A 296 7.52 -9.86 -4.70
C PRO A 296 6.96 -10.85 -5.73
N THR A 297 7.58 -12.03 -5.90
CA THR A 297 7.34 -12.93 -7.05
C THR A 297 5.88 -13.34 -7.23
N ASN A 298 5.16 -13.59 -6.13
CA ASN A 298 3.77 -14.03 -6.18
C ASN A 298 2.78 -12.86 -6.22
N ARG A 299 3.13 -11.75 -5.58
CA ARG A 299 2.31 -10.53 -5.51
C ARG A 299 2.10 -9.93 -6.89
N VAL A 300 3.16 -9.83 -7.69
CA VAL A 300 3.10 -9.39 -9.10
C VAL A 300 2.03 -10.15 -9.89
N MET A 301 1.88 -11.46 -9.69
CA MET A 301 0.85 -12.25 -10.39
C MET A 301 -0.58 -11.95 -9.92
N LEU A 302 -0.77 -11.53 -8.66
CA LEU A 302 -2.08 -11.03 -8.18
C LEU A 302 -2.40 -9.65 -8.75
N VAL A 303 -1.40 -8.80 -8.93
CA VAL A 303 -1.56 -7.53 -9.65
C VAL A 303 -2.08 -7.78 -11.06
N GLU A 304 -1.52 -8.76 -11.78
CA GLU A 304 -2.00 -9.15 -13.11
C GLU A 304 -3.46 -9.66 -13.09
N MET A 305 -3.87 -10.39 -12.03
CA MET A 305 -5.29 -10.79 -11.84
C MET A 305 -6.21 -9.58 -11.69
N ALA A 306 -5.82 -8.58 -10.91
CA ALA A 306 -6.60 -7.37 -10.74
C ALA A 306 -6.71 -6.57 -12.05
N HIS A 307 -5.62 -6.46 -12.80
CA HIS A 307 -5.63 -5.83 -14.13
C HIS A 307 -6.56 -6.55 -15.11
N ARG A 308 -6.59 -7.90 -15.08
CA ARG A 308 -7.57 -8.67 -15.85
C ARG A 308 -9.02 -8.28 -15.52
N TYR A 309 -9.32 -7.98 -14.27
CA TYR A 309 -10.64 -7.53 -13.84
C TYR A 309 -10.87 -6.03 -14.10
N GLY A 310 -9.83 -5.28 -14.42
CA GLY A 310 -9.87 -3.83 -14.51
C GLY A 310 -10.23 -3.17 -13.19
N LEU A 311 -9.77 -3.73 -12.07
CA LEU A 311 -10.03 -3.24 -10.71
C LEU A 311 -8.74 -2.69 -10.09
N PRO A 312 -8.85 -1.70 -9.18
CA PRO A 312 -7.69 -1.20 -8.45
C PRO A 312 -7.12 -2.28 -7.54
N ILE A 313 -5.79 -2.25 -7.36
CA ILE A 313 -5.04 -3.23 -6.57
C ILE A 313 -4.16 -2.56 -5.52
N PHE A 314 -4.16 -3.16 -4.34
CA PHE A 314 -3.27 -2.85 -3.22
C PHE A 314 -2.13 -3.87 -3.19
N GLY A 315 -0.90 -3.42 -3.42
CA GLY A 315 0.32 -4.22 -3.43
C GLY A 315 1.17 -4.01 -2.19
N LEU A 316 2.33 -4.67 -2.16
CA LEU A 316 3.26 -4.64 -1.03
C LEU A 316 4.69 -4.47 -1.56
N THR A 317 5.42 -3.48 -1.04
CA THR A 317 6.76 -3.14 -1.53
C THR A 317 7.61 -2.40 -0.50
N GLY A 318 8.92 -2.30 -0.75
CA GLY A 318 9.83 -1.55 0.10
C GLY A 318 10.12 -2.19 1.46
N CYS A 319 9.69 -3.43 1.64
CA CYS A 319 9.92 -4.25 2.84
C CYS A 319 11.17 -5.13 2.68
N SER A 320 11.69 -5.61 3.81
CA SER A 320 12.87 -6.48 3.85
C SER A 320 12.79 -7.53 4.97
N ASP A 321 13.44 -8.66 4.74
CA ASP A 321 13.67 -9.69 5.78
C ASP A 321 14.94 -9.40 6.61
N SER A 322 15.72 -8.36 6.27
CA SER A 322 16.83 -7.90 7.12
C SER A 322 16.34 -7.35 8.46
N LYS A 323 17.16 -7.48 9.50
CA LYS A 323 16.85 -7.04 10.87
C LYS A 323 17.26 -5.59 11.13
N LEU A 324 18.00 -4.99 10.20
CA LEU A 324 18.53 -3.63 10.27
C LEU A 324 18.39 -2.93 8.90
N PRO A 325 18.37 -1.59 8.84
CA PRO A 325 18.45 -0.85 7.58
C PRO A 325 19.88 -0.92 7.00
N ASP A 326 20.23 -2.07 6.44
CA ASP A 326 21.52 -2.43 5.88
C ASP A 326 21.48 -2.65 4.36
N GLU A 327 22.54 -3.26 3.80
CA GLU A 327 22.67 -3.54 2.38
C GLU A 327 21.61 -4.52 1.89
N GLN A 328 21.23 -5.52 2.70
CA GLN A 328 20.16 -6.46 2.37
C GLN A 328 18.82 -5.71 2.32
N ALA A 329 18.54 -4.87 3.31
CA ALA A 329 17.30 -4.09 3.37
C ALA A 329 17.13 -3.19 2.14
N ALA A 330 18.19 -2.50 1.74
CA ALA A 330 18.17 -1.64 0.56
C ALA A 330 18.00 -2.44 -0.75
N ALA A 331 18.66 -3.60 -0.86
CA ALA A 331 18.59 -4.45 -2.07
C ALA A 331 17.19 -5.07 -2.25
N GLU A 332 16.61 -5.62 -1.19
CA GLU A 332 15.28 -6.23 -1.22
C GLU A 332 14.20 -5.17 -1.47
N ALA A 333 14.30 -3.99 -0.82
CA ALA A 333 13.40 -2.87 -1.07
C ALA A 333 13.50 -2.38 -2.52
N ALA A 334 14.70 -2.21 -3.07
CA ALA A 334 14.88 -1.76 -4.46
C ALA A 334 14.27 -2.77 -5.46
N LEU A 335 14.47 -4.07 -5.22
CA LEU A 335 13.92 -5.13 -6.07
C LEU A 335 12.38 -5.12 -6.03
N SER A 336 11.78 -5.09 -4.85
CA SER A 336 10.32 -5.11 -4.70
C SER A 336 9.68 -3.84 -5.26
N ILE A 337 10.23 -2.65 -4.98
CA ILE A 337 9.76 -1.37 -5.52
C ILE A 337 9.78 -1.39 -7.05
N MET A 338 10.87 -1.84 -7.67
CA MET A 338 10.97 -1.91 -9.12
C MET A 338 9.96 -2.89 -9.73
N LEU A 339 9.85 -4.11 -9.19
CA LEU A 339 8.97 -5.15 -9.73
C LEU A 339 7.49 -4.82 -9.57
N GLU A 340 7.07 -4.30 -8.43
CA GLU A 340 5.69 -3.85 -8.21
C GLU A 340 5.34 -2.65 -9.11
N SER A 341 6.30 -1.73 -9.34
CA SER A 341 6.12 -0.63 -10.28
C SER A 341 5.93 -1.11 -11.71
N LEU A 342 6.74 -2.06 -12.15
CA LEU A 342 6.63 -2.67 -13.48
C LEU A 342 5.33 -3.47 -13.64
N ALA A 343 4.82 -4.07 -12.56
CA ALA A 343 3.54 -4.78 -12.55
C ALA A 343 2.35 -3.81 -12.53
N GLY A 344 2.51 -2.60 -12.01
CA GLY A 344 1.47 -1.57 -11.95
C GLY A 344 0.51 -1.74 -10.77
N ALA A 345 1.01 -2.12 -9.59
CA ALA A 345 0.23 -2.10 -8.35
C ALA A 345 -0.07 -0.65 -7.97
N GLN A 346 -1.36 -0.24 -8.01
CA GLN A 346 -1.69 1.17 -7.86
C GLN A 346 -1.39 1.73 -6.47
N MET A 347 -1.53 0.94 -5.41
CA MET A 347 -1.34 1.38 -4.03
C MET A 347 -0.44 0.37 -3.31
N ALA A 348 0.85 0.68 -3.17
CA ALA A 348 1.84 -0.24 -2.62
C ALA A 348 2.31 0.21 -1.22
N HIS A 349 2.13 -0.64 -0.22
CA HIS A 349 2.42 -0.35 1.20
C HIS A 349 3.65 -1.09 1.71
N ASP A 350 3.93 -0.95 3.00
CA ASP A 350 5.02 -1.56 3.79
C ASP A 350 6.41 -0.97 3.53
N VAL A 351 6.46 0.22 2.93
CA VAL A 351 7.73 0.97 2.80
C VAL A 351 8.34 1.22 4.19
N GLY A 352 9.55 0.73 4.40
CA GLY A 352 10.28 0.85 5.67
C GLY A 352 10.26 -0.39 6.56
N TYR A 353 9.51 -1.45 6.17
CA TYR A 353 9.44 -2.69 6.93
C TYR A 353 10.75 -3.47 6.90
N LEU A 354 11.09 -4.03 8.07
CA LEU A 354 12.22 -4.92 8.33
C LEU A 354 11.73 -6.17 9.09
N ASP A 355 12.59 -7.18 9.21
CA ASP A 355 12.37 -8.37 10.03
C ASP A 355 11.04 -9.06 9.69
N SER A 356 10.76 -9.23 8.40
CA SER A 356 9.53 -9.86 7.91
C SER A 356 8.24 -9.19 8.42
N GLY A 357 8.22 -7.85 8.50
CA GLY A 357 7.09 -7.08 8.98
C GLY A 357 7.00 -6.93 10.50
N MET A 358 8.01 -7.41 11.25
CA MET A 358 8.04 -7.34 12.71
C MET A 358 8.71 -6.07 13.27
N THR A 359 9.32 -5.27 12.40
CA THR A 359 10.05 -4.05 12.79
C THR A 359 9.92 -3.00 11.70
N ASN A 360 9.81 -1.73 12.05
CA ASN A 360 9.86 -0.63 11.09
C ASN A 360 11.03 0.31 11.40
N SER A 361 11.50 1.08 10.40
CA SER A 361 12.63 2.00 10.54
C SER A 361 12.42 3.26 9.71
N LEU A 362 12.58 4.43 10.32
CA LEU A 362 12.54 5.71 9.63
C LEU A 362 13.70 5.87 8.65
N GLU A 363 14.90 5.36 8.99
CA GLU A 363 16.03 5.35 8.05
C GLU A 363 15.67 4.55 6.78
N GLN A 364 15.02 3.39 6.95
CA GLN A 364 14.62 2.56 5.81
C GLN A 364 13.53 3.25 4.97
N VAL A 365 12.59 3.96 5.59
CA VAL A 365 11.59 4.77 4.85
C VAL A 365 12.27 5.83 3.99
N VAL A 366 13.25 6.57 4.55
CA VAL A 366 14.01 7.60 3.82
C VAL A 366 14.85 6.99 2.68
N ILE A 367 15.45 5.81 2.90
CA ILE A 367 16.15 5.07 1.83
C ILE A 367 15.17 4.66 0.72
N CYS A 368 13.99 4.18 1.09
CA CYS A 368 12.97 3.80 0.12
C CYS A 368 12.42 5.00 -0.67
N ASP A 369 12.25 6.17 -0.05
CA ASP A 369 11.83 7.40 -0.75
C ASP A 369 12.79 7.73 -1.91
N GLU A 370 14.10 7.60 -1.68
CA GLU A 370 15.11 7.79 -2.71
C GLU A 370 15.05 6.70 -3.80
N ILE A 371 14.85 5.44 -3.43
CA ILE A 371 14.70 4.31 -4.36
C ILE A 371 13.44 4.51 -5.22
N ILE A 372 12.34 4.94 -4.62
CA ILE A 372 11.08 5.25 -5.32
C ILE A 372 11.29 6.40 -6.31
N ALA A 373 11.99 7.46 -5.90
CA ALA A 373 12.33 8.57 -6.81
C ALA A 373 13.09 8.09 -8.04
N TYR A 374 14.07 7.21 -7.84
CA TYR A 374 14.85 6.64 -8.94
C TYR A 374 14.00 5.71 -9.82
N THR A 375 13.15 4.89 -9.21
CA THR A 375 12.20 4.03 -9.93
C THR A 375 11.20 4.87 -10.74
N LYS A 376 10.64 5.93 -10.16
CA LYS A 376 9.75 6.87 -10.86
C LYS A 376 10.43 7.51 -12.07
N HIS A 377 11.74 7.83 -11.94
CA HIS A 377 12.52 8.33 -13.07
C HIS A 377 12.67 7.28 -14.18
N PHE A 378 13.03 6.04 -13.82
CA PHE A 378 13.14 4.92 -14.77
C PHE A 378 11.82 4.64 -15.53
N MET A 379 10.69 4.81 -14.85
CA MET A 379 9.36 4.55 -15.41
C MET A 379 8.85 5.68 -16.34
N ARG A 380 9.56 6.80 -16.45
CA ARG A 380 9.17 7.91 -17.34
C ARG A 380 9.23 7.49 -18.79
N GLU A 381 8.28 8.02 -19.58
CA GLU A 381 8.36 7.94 -21.05
C GLU A 381 9.56 8.76 -21.54
N VAL A 382 10.25 8.21 -22.54
CA VAL A 382 11.34 8.92 -23.23
C VAL A 382 10.72 9.75 -24.35
N GLU A 383 10.90 11.07 -24.28
CA GLU A 383 10.49 11.98 -25.35
C GLU A 383 11.42 11.82 -26.53
N VAL A 384 10.85 11.57 -27.72
CA VAL A 384 11.60 11.38 -28.99
C VAL A 384 11.05 12.31 -30.04
N ASP A 385 11.75 13.44 -30.23
CA ASP A 385 11.47 14.45 -31.25
C ASP A 385 12.78 14.99 -31.85
N ASP A 386 12.68 15.97 -32.77
CA ASP A 386 13.86 16.53 -33.44
C ASP A 386 14.81 17.24 -32.48
N GLU A 387 14.30 17.83 -31.38
CA GLU A 387 15.11 18.51 -30.38
C GLU A 387 15.86 17.50 -29.50
N THR A 388 15.17 16.46 -29.01
CA THR A 388 15.78 15.43 -28.13
C THR A 388 16.71 14.51 -28.92
N LEU A 389 16.47 14.28 -30.20
CA LEU A 389 17.39 13.56 -31.09
C LEU A 389 18.67 14.37 -31.41
N ALA A 390 18.62 15.69 -31.36
CA ALA A 390 19.73 16.62 -31.51
C ALA A 390 20.65 16.36 -32.73
N LEU A 391 20.10 15.93 -33.87
CA LEU A 391 20.89 15.49 -35.02
C LEU A 391 21.81 16.58 -35.56
N ASP A 392 21.34 17.83 -35.61
CA ASP A 392 22.14 18.97 -36.10
C ASP A 392 23.35 19.22 -35.19
N LEU A 393 23.14 19.09 -33.85
CA LEU A 393 24.22 19.21 -32.90
C LEU A 393 25.24 18.07 -33.03
N ILE A 394 24.78 16.85 -33.23
CA ILE A 394 25.64 15.67 -33.41
C ILE A 394 26.49 15.86 -34.66
N GLN A 395 25.88 16.35 -35.75
CA GLN A 395 26.59 16.63 -37.01
C GLN A 395 27.62 17.77 -36.85
N GLN A 396 27.29 18.81 -36.09
CA GLN A 396 28.17 19.94 -35.80
C GLN A 396 29.38 19.53 -34.97
N VAL A 397 29.17 18.73 -33.94
CA VAL A 397 30.22 18.27 -33.03
C VAL A 397 31.14 17.25 -33.69
N GLY A 398 30.59 16.38 -34.52
CA GLY A 398 31.34 15.34 -35.23
C GLY A 398 31.88 14.26 -34.30
N PRO A 399 32.69 13.30 -34.84
CA PRO A 399 33.12 12.12 -34.12
C PRO A 399 34.18 12.37 -33.06
N ASP A 400 34.91 13.47 -33.08
CA ASP A 400 36.02 13.77 -32.20
C ASP A 400 35.72 14.89 -31.17
N GLY A 401 34.51 15.43 -31.17
CA GLY A 401 34.10 16.52 -30.29
C GLY A 401 33.41 16.05 -28.99
N ASP A 402 33.09 17.03 -28.15
CA ASP A 402 32.31 16.81 -26.90
C ASP A 402 31.06 17.71 -26.87
N PHE A 403 30.11 17.36 -26.01
CA PHE A 403 28.82 18.04 -25.89
C PHE A 403 28.71 18.91 -24.62
N ILE A 404 29.71 18.91 -23.74
CA ILE A 404 29.65 19.55 -22.41
C ILE A 404 29.31 21.04 -22.50
N GLY A 405 29.95 21.75 -23.46
CA GLY A 405 29.74 23.19 -23.65
C GLY A 405 28.54 23.59 -24.49
N SER A 406 27.75 22.63 -24.97
CA SER A 406 26.64 22.90 -25.89
C SER A 406 25.45 23.57 -25.21
N LYS A 407 24.67 24.35 -25.99
CA LYS A 407 23.41 24.92 -25.50
C LYS A 407 22.37 23.83 -25.16
N HIS A 408 22.38 22.75 -25.91
CA HIS A 408 21.51 21.59 -25.70
C HIS A 408 21.80 20.93 -24.33
N THR A 409 23.04 20.60 -24.03
CA THR A 409 23.43 20.07 -22.70
C THR A 409 23.02 21.02 -21.60
N ARG A 410 23.27 22.33 -21.74
CA ARG A 410 22.89 23.33 -20.75
C ARG A 410 21.38 23.44 -20.53
N LYS A 411 20.56 23.19 -21.57
CA LYS A 411 19.09 23.18 -21.47
C LYS A 411 18.58 21.94 -20.76
N HIS A 412 19.09 20.76 -21.13
CA HIS A 412 18.51 19.46 -20.75
C HIS A 412 19.14 18.78 -19.54
N PHE A 413 20.40 19.14 -19.12
CA PHE A 413 21.10 18.40 -18.06
C PHE A 413 20.36 18.34 -16.72
N LYS A 414 19.38 19.23 -16.46
CA LYS A 414 18.58 19.25 -15.24
C LYS A 414 17.29 18.40 -15.33
N GLU A 415 16.97 17.86 -16.49
CA GLU A 415 15.81 17.02 -16.70
C GLU A 415 16.04 15.60 -16.22
N ASP A 416 17.31 15.22 -16.07
CA ASP A 416 17.69 13.94 -15.51
C ASP A 416 17.49 13.89 -13.99
N TRP A 417 17.42 12.68 -13.43
CA TRP A 417 17.24 12.49 -12.00
C TRP A 417 18.57 12.71 -11.24
N TYR A 418 18.49 13.52 -10.19
CA TYR A 418 19.59 13.78 -9.29
C TYR A 418 19.28 13.21 -7.91
N PRO A 419 20.17 12.36 -7.35
CA PRO A 419 20.00 11.80 -6.02
C PRO A 419 20.04 12.88 -4.95
N GLN A 420 19.16 12.73 -3.96
CA GLN A 420 19.20 13.53 -2.74
C GLN A 420 19.96 12.80 -1.63
N LEU A 421 19.90 11.47 -1.65
CA LEU A 421 20.49 10.62 -0.64
C LEU A 421 21.65 9.76 -1.19
N PHE A 422 21.55 9.23 -2.42
CA PHE A 422 22.60 8.40 -3.01
C PHE A 422 23.86 9.21 -3.32
N GLU A 423 25.03 8.60 -3.15
CA GLU A 423 26.31 9.24 -3.34
C GLU A 423 26.81 9.10 -4.78
N ARG A 424 27.14 10.22 -5.42
CA ARG A 424 27.71 10.27 -6.78
C ARG A 424 29.08 10.97 -6.86
N ARG A 425 29.61 11.46 -5.73
CA ARG A 425 30.97 12.02 -5.69
C ARG A 425 32.02 10.92 -5.89
N ASN A 426 33.19 11.29 -6.39
CA ASN A 426 34.33 10.37 -6.36
C ASN A 426 34.77 10.07 -4.92
N TYR A 427 35.60 9.06 -4.72
CA TYR A 427 36.04 8.59 -3.39
C TYR A 427 36.59 9.72 -2.50
N ASP A 428 37.47 10.56 -3.05
CA ASP A 428 38.06 11.66 -2.29
C ASP A 428 37.05 12.73 -1.89
N GLY A 429 36.11 13.04 -2.77
CA GLY A 429 35.03 13.96 -2.51
C GLY A 429 34.08 13.43 -1.42
N TRP A 430 33.73 12.15 -1.50
CA TRP A 430 32.93 11.46 -0.46
C TRP A 430 33.66 11.46 0.88
N LYS A 431 34.98 11.12 0.89
CA LYS A 431 35.78 11.10 2.10
C LYS A 431 35.87 12.48 2.77
N LYS A 432 36.11 13.55 1.96
CA LYS A 432 36.12 14.94 2.44
C LYS A 432 34.79 15.40 3.02
N ALA A 433 33.68 14.85 2.51
CA ALA A 433 32.32 15.14 3.01
C ALA A 433 31.91 14.29 4.23
N GLY A 434 32.86 13.63 4.87
CA GLY A 434 32.67 12.86 6.10
C GLY A 434 32.58 11.35 5.92
N GLY A 435 32.62 10.82 4.69
CA GLY A 435 32.66 9.38 4.40
C GLY A 435 31.46 8.61 4.90
N LYS A 436 30.27 9.24 4.92
CA LYS A 436 29.04 8.67 5.51
C LYS A 436 28.44 7.55 4.67
N THR A 437 27.96 6.52 5.32
CA THR A 437 27.16 5.44 4.72
C THR A 437 25.76 5.95 4.29
N LEU A 438 25.03 5.18 3.49
CA LEU A 438 23.65 5.49 3.10
C LEU A 438 22.75 5.60 4.34
N ARG A 439 22.82 4.65 5.27
CA ARG A 439 22.08 4.65 6.53
C ARG A 439 22.30 5.93 7.35
N GLN A 440 23.58 6.35 7.51
CA GLN A 440 23.90 7.57 8.26
C GLN A 440 23.29 8.83 7.63
N ARG A 441 23.30 8.92 6.29
CA ARG A 441 22.64 10.03 5.59
C ARG A 441 21.12 9.98 5.73
N ALA A 442 20.52 8.79 5.71
CA ALA A 442 19.09 8.61 5.91
C ALA A 442 18.67 9.00 7.33
N GLN A 443 19.43 8.60 8.35
CA GLN A 443 19.21 9.00 9.74
C GLN A 443 19.26 10.52 9.90
N GLU A 444 20.30 11.16 9.37
CA GLU A 444 20.43 12.62 9.41
C GLU A 444 19.26 13.33 8.72
N LYS A 445 18.81 12.79 7.59
CA LYS A 445 17.67 13.32 6.86
C LYS A 445 16.36 13.18 7.63
N ALA A 446 16.12 12.05 8.28
CA ALA A 446 14.96 11.86 9.14
C ALA A 446 14.95 12.85 10.33
N ILE A 447 16.10 13.02 11.00
CA ILE A 447 16.26 14.00 12.09
C ILE A 447 16.03 15.43 11.59
N GLU A 448 16.64 15.81 10.45
CA GLU A 448 16.44 17.12 9.83
C GLU A 448 14.96 17.42 9.57
N ILE A 449 14.22 16.42 9.09
CA ILE A 449 12.77 16.55 8.84
C ILE A 449 12.03 16.79 10.16
N LEU A 450 12.29 15.99 11.19
CA LEU A 450 11.62 16.12 12.50
C LEU A 450 11.88 17.47 13.15
N GLU A 451 13.08 18.04 12.99
CA GLU A 451 13.44 19.35 13.52
C GLU A 451 12.77 20.53 12.76
N ASN A 452 12.63 20.41 11.44
CA ASN A 452 12.32 21.55 10.58
C ASN A 452 10.92 21.48 9.93
N HIS A 453 10.37 20.28 9.67
CA HIS A 453 9.05 20.15 9.05
C HIS A 453 7.93 20.38 10.08
N LYS A 454 6.97 21.19 9.71
CA LYS A 454 5.79 21.49 10.54
C LYS A 454 4.54 21.11 9.73
N PRO A 455 3.94 19.96 10.03
CA PRO A 455 2.67 19.57 9.39
C PRO A 455 1.60 20.63 9.59
N GLU A 456 0.71 20.75 8.62
CA GLU A 456 -0.43 21.67 8.73
C GLU A 456 -1.38 21.21 9.83
N SER A 457 -1.63 22.08 10.80
CA SER A 457 -2.50 21.80 11.93
C SER A 457 -3.97 21.70 11.52
N LEU A 458 -4.72 20.83 12.18
CA LEU A 458 -6.19 20.82 12.09
C LEU A 458 -6.80 22.05 12.77
N PRO A 459 -7.99 22.52 12.33
CA PRO A 459 -8.76 23.51 13.06
C PRO A 459 -9.04 23.07 14.52
N PRO A 460 -9.04 24.02 15.49
CA PRO A 460 -9.21 23.68 16.91
C PRO A 460 -10.50 22.93 17.26
N ASP A 461 -11.60 23.25 16.58
CA ASP A 461 -12.90 22.57 16.75
C ASP A 461 -12.85 21.13 16.23
N VAL A 462 -12.14 20.87 15.12
CA VAL A 462 -11.92 19.52 14.61
C VAL A 462 -11.04 18.72 15.58
N GLN A 463 -9.94 19.31 16.08
CA GLN A 463 -9.10 18.65 17.09
C GLN A 463 -9.92 18.27 18.34
N ALA A 464 -10.72 19.19 18.87
CA ALA A 464 -11.59 18.93 20.01
C ALA A 464 -12.59 17.78 19.74
N ARG A 465 -13.12 17.69 18.51
CA ARG A 465 -14.01 16.57 18.13
C ARG A 465 -13.28 15.24 18.08
N LEU A 466 -12.04 15.19 17.55
CA LEU A 466 -11.22 13.97 17.57
C LEU A 466 -10.94 13.52 19.01
N ASP A 467 -10.58 14.46 19.91
CA ASP A 467 -10.32 14.18 21.33
C ASP A 467 -11.59 13.67 22.05
N GLN A 468 -12.76 14.20 21.70
CA GLN A 468 -14.05 13.71 22.20
C GLN A 468 -14.32 12.26 21.79
N ILE A 469 -14.09 11.90 20.50
CA ILE A 469 -14.28 10.51 19.99
C ILE A 469 -13.35 9.56 20.76
N LEU A 470 -12.09 9.94 21.01
CA LEU A 470 -11.17 9.15 21.80
C LEU A 470 -11.68 8.93 23.23
N ALA A 471 -12.17 9.98 23.89
CA ALA A 471 -12.69 9.89 25.25
C ALA A 471 -13.94 9.01 25.32
N GLU A 472 -14.83 9.09 24.33
CA GLU A 472 -16.02 8.23 24.21
C GLU A 472 -15.64 6.75 24.01
N ALA A 473 -14.57 6.45 23.27
CA ALA A 473 -14.08 5.09 23.03
C ALA A 473 -13.41 4.43 24.25
N GLN A 474 -12.95 5.23 25.20
CA GLN A 474 -12.31 4.78 26.44
C GLN A 474 -13.28 4.63 27.63
N ALA A 475 -14.52 5.12 27.49
CA ALA A 475 -15.56 5.07 28.53
C ALA A 475 -16.34 3.76 28.51
#